data_b7e0b72439667cc871f3ee81e0f61fcc
#
_entry.id   b7e0b72439667cc871f3ee81e0f61fcc
#
_cell.length_a   1.000
_cell.length_b   1.000
_cell.length_c   1.000
_cell.angle_alpha   90.00
_cell.angle_beta   90.00
_cell.angle_gamma   90.00
#
_symmetry.space_group_name_H-M   'P 1'
#
loop_
_entity.id
_entity.type
_entity.pdbx_description
1 polymer ?
#
loop_
_entity_poly.entity_id
_entity_poly.type
_entity_poly.pdbx_seq_one_letter_code
_entity_poly.pdbx_strand_id
1 'polypeptide(L)'
;MTDQEIFKFFPEPVFKYKLKDFEDLNKELSAYIYTLHNEDKHGLERSNKGGWHSKNFELTVKDSIQKRFALKVQEYILNVFQSCGWKTENQNIRIKEMWAIINKRDNFNVLHTHPNCYLSAAYYVKAPKKCGRFQVENPNIAKRHSYPEINVRNELNTEGAGIDINEGDL
;
A
#
# COMPACT_ATOMS: atom_id res chain seq x y z
N MET A 1 -1.88 -42.61 7.26
CA MET A 1 -1.67 -41.18 7.06
C MET A 1 -0.60 -40.79 8.05
N THR A 2 0.47 -40.15 7.63
CA THR A 2 1.50 -39.66 8.55
C THR A 2 0.97 -38.37 9.19
N ASP A 3 0.99 -38.29 10.52
CA ASP A 3 0.66 -37.08 11.24
C ASP A 3 1.76 -36.05 10.93
N GLN A 4 1.44 -35.08 10.07
CA GLN A 4 2.34 -33.99 9.71
C GLN A 4 1.88 -32.72 10.41
N GLU A 5 2.75 -32.07 11.15
CA GLU A 5 2.54 -30.76 11.73
C GLU A 5 3.38 -29.72 10.98
N ILE A 6 2.79 -28.58 10.59
CA ILE A 6 3.47 -27.52 9.84
C ILE A 6 3.52 -26.25 10.69
N PHE A 7 4.73 -25.85 11.05
CA PHE A 7 4.98 -24.58 11.74
C PHE A 7 5.34 -23.48 10.72
N LYS A 8 4.66 -22.35 10.81
CA LYS A 8 4.89 -21.19 9.94
C LYS A 8 5.55 -20.09 10.75
N PHE A 9 6.85 -19.96 10.59
CA PHE A 9 7.63 -18.93 11.23
C PHE A 9 7.91 -17.77 10.26
N PHE A 10 8.01 -16.55 10.81
CA PHE A 10 8.36 -15.33 10.07
C PHE A 10 7.41 -15.00 8.92
N PRO A 11 6.09 -14.90 9.17
CA PRO A 11 5.15 -14.50 8.14
C PRO A 11 5.38 -13.05 7.72
N GLU A 12 5.16 -12.77 6.43
CA GLU A 12 5.14 -11.42 5.87
C GLU A 12 3.67 -11.02 5.64
N PRO A 13 2.99 -10.42 6.62
CA PRO A 13 1.57 -10.12 6.51
C PRO A 13 1.31 -8.92 5.61
N VAL A 14 0.25 -8.98 4.83
CA VAL A 14 -0.36 -7.84 4.14
C VAL A 14 -1.75 -7.63 4.72
N PHE A 15 -1.97 -6.48 5.33
CA PHE A 15 -3.25 -6.10 5.89
C PHE A 15 -4.06 -5.36 4.83
N LYS A 16 -5.30 -5.73 4.67
CA LYS A 16 -6.21 -5.04 3.76
C LYS A 16 -7.44 -4.56 4.53
N TYR A 17 -7.72 -3.28 4.41
CA TYR A 17 -8.89 -2.63 5.00
C TYR A 17 -9.74 -1.97 3.92
N LYS A 18 -11.01 -1.79 4.22
CA LYS A 18 -11.91 -0.90 3.50
C LYS A 18 -12.20 0.28 4.41
N LEU A 19 -11.88 1.49 3.98
CA LEU A 19 -12.20 2.68 4.75
C LEU A 19 -13.73 2.84 4.82
N LYS A 20 -14.24 3.18 6.00
CA LYS A 20 -15.64 3.53 6.19
C LYS A 20 -15.90 4.91 5.58
N ASP A 21 -17.06 5.07 4.97
CA ASP A 21 -17.53 6.35 4.40
C ASP A 21 -16.50 6.97 3.44
N PHE A 22 -15.90 6.12 2.60
CA PHE A 22 -14.80 6.52 1.72
C PHE A 22 -15.28 7.35 0.52
N GLU A 23 -16.54 7.28 0.14
CA GLU A 23 -17.06 7.86 -1.09
C GLU A 23 -16.89 9.37 -1.14
N ASP A 24 -17.30 10.09 -0.09
CA ASP A 24 -17.16 11.54 -0.02
C ASP A 24 -15.69 11.95 0.18
N LEU A 25 -14.95 11.21 1.00
CA LEU A 25 -13.52 11.40 1.17
C LEU A 25 -12.78 11.27 -0.18
N ASN A 26 -13.12 10.27 -0.98
CA ASN A 26 -12.53 10.04 -2.30
C ASN A 26 -12.86 11.14 -3.30
N LYS A 27 -14.05 11.73 -3.25
CA LYS A 27 -14.40 12.90 -4.10
C LYS A 27 -13.46 14.08 -3.79
N GLU A 28 -13.31 14.41 -2.51
CA GLU A 28 -12.43 15.50 -2.08
C GLU A 28 -10.96 15.22 -2.36
N LEU A 29 -10.47 14.01 -2.02
CA LEU A 29 -9.10 13.59 -2.32
C LEU A 29 -8.81 13.61 -3.82
N SER A 30 -9.76 13.12 -4.62
CA SER A 30 -9.62 13.15 -6.08
C SER A 30 -9.51 14.58 -6.60
N ALA A 31 -10.36 15.49 -6.15
CA ALA A 31 -10.29 16.90 -6.52
C ALA A 31 -8.94 17.52 -6.15
N TYR A 32 -8.48 17.29 -4.92
CA TYR A 32 -7.18 17.76 -4.44
C TYR A 32 -6.01 17.21 -5.28
N ILE A 33 -5.99 15.90 -5.54
CA ILE A 33 -4.94 15.25 -6.33
C ILE A 33 -4.90 15.80 -7.76
N TYR A 34 -6.06 16.01 -8.39
CA TYR A 34 -6.11 16.60 -9.73
C TYR A 34 -5.72 18.07 -9.75
N THR A 35 -5.96 18.84 -8.68
CA THR A 35 -5.44 20.20 -8.55
C THR A 35 -3.90 20.17 -8.55
N LEU A 36 -3.27 19.34 -7.72
CA LEU A 36 -1.82 19.18 -7.69
C LEU A 36 -1.26 18.77 -9.07
N HIS A 37 -1.94 17.85 -9.74
CA HIS A 37 -1.54 17.43 -11.09
C HIS A 37 -1.69 18.56 -12.12
N ASN A 38 -2.67 19.45 -11.97
CA ASN A 38 -2.84 20.60 -12.86
C ASN A 38 -1.77 21.67 -12.64
N GLU A 39 -1.33 21.85 -11.41
CA GLU A 39 -0.27 22.78 -11.02
C GLU A 39 1.13 22.29 -11.42
N ASP A 40 1.35 20.98 -11.39
CA ASP A 40 2.62 20.34 -11.75
C ASP A 40 2.38 19.11 -12.63
N LYS A 41 2.28 19.32 -13.94
CA LYS A 41 2.02 18.24 -14.92
C LYS A 41 3.15 17.23 -15.03
N HIS A 42 4.37 17.60 -14.70
CA HIS A 42 5.52 16.72 -14.80
C HIS A 42 5.60 15.76 -13.61
N GLY A 43 5.38 16.27 -12.40
CA GLY A 43 5.52 15.50 -11.18
C GLY A 43 6.95 15.02 -10.95
N LEU A 44 7.07 13.93 -10.21
CA LEU A 44 8.35 13.31 -9.87
C LEU A 44 8.51 11.96 -10.59
N GLU A 45 9.74 11.64 -10.96
CA GLU A 45 10.14 10.30 -11.38
C GLU A 45 10.67 9.52 -10.16
N ARG A 46 10.00 8.44 -9.81
CA ARG A 46 10.33 7.52 -8.71
C ARG A 46 10.18 6.08 -9.19
N SER A 47 9.37 5.30 -8.50
CA SER A 47 9.00 3.95 -8.95
C SER A 47 8.00 3.95 -10.11
N ASN A 48 7.34 5.06 -10.40
CA ASN A 48 6.34 5.20 -11.45
C ASN A 48 6.97 5.10 -12.86
N LYS A 49 6.31 4.35 -13.74
CA LYS A 49 6.63 4.27 -15.17
C LYS A 49 5.42 4.70 -15.96
N GLY A 50 5.54 5.85 -16.63
CA GLY A 50 4.48 6.50 -17.40
C GLY A 50 3.40 7.20 -16.58
N GLY A 51 3.29 6.93 -15.29
CA GLY A 51 2.33 7.57 -14.37
C GLY A 51 2.87 8.88 -13.78
N TRP A 52 1.96 9.72 -13.29
CA TRP A 52 2.32 10.94 -12.55
C TRP A 52 2.47 10.65 -11.06
N HIS A 53 3.48 11.24 -10.43
CA HIS A 53 3.76 11.15 -9.00
C HIS A 53 3.85 12.56 -8.40
N SER A 54 3.05 12.86 -7.38
CA SER A 54 3.09 14.16 -6.72
C SER A 54 4.34 14.34 -5.87
N LYS A 55 4.63 15.57 -5.48
CA LYS A 55 5.43 15.84 -4.28
C LYS A 55 4.71 15.31 -3.04
N ASN A 56 5.43 15.23 -1.92
CA ASN A 56 4.82 14.86 -0.64
C ASN A 56 3.73 15.86 -0.26
N PHE A 57 2.65 15.34 0.30
CA PHE A 57 1.57 16.18 0.82
C PHE A 57 2.04 16.96 2.04
N GLU A 58 1.61 18.22 2.12
CA GLU A 58 1.79 19.05 3.31
C GLU A 58 0.74 18.65 4.37
N LEU A 59 1.18 17.89 5.39
CA LEU A 59 0.30 17.34 6.42
C LEU A 59 0.12 18.24 7.64
N THR A 60 0.79 19.40 7.68
CA THR A 60 0.69 20.35 8.80
C THR A 60 -0.49 21.31 8.64
N VAL A 61 -1.00 21.49 7.42
CA VAL A 61 -2.14 22.38 7.13
C VAL A 61 -3.39 21.87 7.83
N LYS A 62 -3.87 22.63 8.80
CA LYS A 62 -5.05 22.30 9.59
C LYS A 62 -6.30 22.19 8.70
N ASP A 63 -7.17 21.25 9.01
CA ASP A 63 -8.46 21.00 8.35
C ASP A 63 -8.38 20.72 6.84
N SER A 64 -7.19 20.56 6.28
CA SER A 64 -7.01 20.17 4.89
C SER A 64 -7.42 18.72 4.64
N ILE A 65 -7.83 18.44 3.40
CA ILE A 65 -8.27 17.08 3.03
C ILE A 65 -7.17 16.03 3.24
N GLN A 66 -5.93 16.36 2.90
CA GLN A 66 -4.80 15.45 3.08
C GLN A 66 -4.50 15.20 4.57
N LYS A 67 -4.72 16.19 5.44
CA LYS A 67 -4.57 16.02 6.90
C LYS A 67 -5.71 15.16 7.47
N ARG A 68 -6.94 15.41 7.06
CA ARG A 68 -8.11 14.59 7.48
C ARG A 68 -7.92 13.14 7.03
N PHE A 69 -7.47 12.92 5.80
CA PHE A 69 -7.16 11.59 5.29
C PHE A 69 -6.05 10.92 6.10
N ALA A 70 -4.95 11.62 6.38
CA ALA A 70 -3.85 11.09 7.18
C ALA A 70 -4.31 10.63 8.57
N LEU A 71 -5.16 11.42 9.24
CA LEU A 71 -5.74 11.05 10.53
C LEU A 71 -6.64 9.81 10.44
N LYS A 72 -7.45 9.71 9.37
CA LYS A 72 -8.28 8.53 9.11
C LYS A 72 -7.44 7.26 8.92
N VAL A 73 -6.38 7.34 8.14
CA VAL A 73 -5.45 6.22 7.90
C VAL A 73 -4.72 5.82 9.18
N GLN A 74 -4.38 6.77 10.04
CA GLN A 74 -3.68 6.50 11.30
C GLN A 74 -4.45 5.55 12.21
N GLU A 75 -5.78 5.57 12.20
CA GLU A 75 -6.62 4.63 12.96
C GLU A 75 -6.35 3.17 12.54
N TYR A 76 -6.23 2.92 11.24
CA TYR A 76 -5.94 1.59 10.69
C TYR A 76 -4.49 1.17 10.95
N ILE A 77 -3.54 2.11 10.91
CA ILE A 77 -2.13 1.85 11.25
C ILE A 77 -2.02 1.36 12.70
N LEU A 78 -2.73 1.97 13.63
CA LEU A 78 -2.73 1.54 15.04
C LEU A 78 -3.28 0.11 15.19
N ASN A 79 -4.31 -0.26 14.44
CA ASN A 79 -4.82 -1.63 14.42
C ASN A 79 -3.78 -2.64 13.92
N VAL A 80 -2.98 -2.27 12.90
CA VAL A 80 -1.87 -3.11 12.43
C VAL A 80 -0.83 -3.29 13.53
N PHE A 81 -0.44 -2.21 14.21
CA PHE A 81 0.52 -2.29 15.32
C PHE A 81 0.03 -3.24 16.42
N GLN A 82 -1.25 -3.16 16.78
CA GLN A 82 -1.86 -4.07 17.75
C GLN A 82 -1.85 -5.52 17.27
N SER A 83 -2.20 -5.76 16.01
CA SER A 83 -2.20 -7.12 15.41
C SER A 83 -0.80 -7.73 15.37
N CYS A 84 0.24 -6.90 15.19
CA CYS A 84 1.63 -7.33 15.23
C CYS A 84 2.19 -7.45 16.66
N GLY A 85 1.42 -7.11 17.68
CA GLY A 85 1.90 -7.09 19.08
C GLY A 85 2.94 -6.01 19.35
N TRP A 86 3.00 -4.95 18.52
CA TRP A 86 3.97 -3.88 18.69
C TRP A 86 3.49 -2.85 19.72
N LYS A 87 4.42 -2.33 20.49
CA LYS A 87 4.13 -1.33 21.52
C LYS A 87 3.67 -0.01 20.89
N THR A 88 2.55 0.51 21.36
CA THR A 88 1.99 1.81 20.92
C THR A 88 2.09 2.89 21.99
N GLU A 89 2.12 2.48 23.27
CA GLU A 89 2.17 3.42 24.39
C GLU A 89 3.50 4.19 24.41
N ASN A 90 3.41 5.50 24.56
CA ASN A 90 4.57 6.39 24.60
C ASN A 90 5.43 6.37 23.32
N GLN A 91 4.86 5.92 22.20
CA GLN A 91 5.51 5.94 20.89
C GLN A 91 4.98 7.09 20.03
N ASN A 92 5.88 7.78 19.33
CA ASN A 92 5.49 8.79 18.35
C ASN A 92 5.25 8.12 16.99
N ILE A 93 4.12 7.41 16.85
CA ILE A 93 3.72 6.76 15.60
C ILE A 93 3.13 7.82 14.69
N ARG A 94 3.74 8.06 13.54
CA ARG A 94 3.30 9.08 12.58
C ARG A 94 3.49 8.64 11.14
N ILE A 95 2.68 9.17 10.27
CA ILE A 95 2.90 9.09 8.83
C ILE A 95 4.10 9.98 8.49
N LYS A 96 5.15 9.37 7.98
CA LYS A 96 6.39 10.07 7.62
C LYS A 96 6.22 10.87 6.33
N GLU A 97 5.67 10.22 5.32
CA GLU A 97 5.50 10.77 3.98
C GLU A 97 4.19 10.26 3.37
N MET A 98 3.55 11.07 2.58
CA MET A 98 2.35 10.72 1.84
C MET A 98 2.34 11.46 0.51
N TRP A 99 2.00 10.78 -0.56
CA TRP A 99 1.92 11.33 -1.92
C TRP A 99 0.81 10.65 -2.71
N ALA A 100 0.51 11.18 -3.88
CA ALA A 100 -0.42 10.57 -4.83
C ALA A 100 0.29 10.10 -6.09
N ILE A 101 -0.28 9.07 -6.69
CA ILE A 101 0.10 8.56 -8.01
C ILE A 101 -1.15 8.52 -8.88
N ILE A 102 -1.03 8.99 -10.13
CA ILE A 102 -2.05 8.85 -11.15
C ILE A 102 -1.49 7.93 -12.24
N ASN A 103 -1.96 6.72 -12.28
CA ASN A 103 -1.65 5.76 -13.33
C ASN A 103 -2.80 5.72 -14.34
N LYS A 104 -2.46 5.77 -15.61
CA LYS A 104 -3.34 5.49 -16.74
C LYS A 104 -3.13 4.05 -17.21
N ARG A 105 -3.81 3.65 -18.28
CA ARG A 105 -3.58 2.36 -18.92
C ARG A 105 -2.09 2.21 -19.26
N ASP A 106 -1.56 1.03 -19.02
CA ASP A 106 -0.16 0.64 -19.26
C ASP A 106 0.89 1.35 -18.38
N ASN A 107 0.44 2.16 -17.40
CA ASN A 107 1.32 2.71 -16.38
C ASN A 107 1.42 1.76 -15.19
N PHE A 108 2.59 1.72 -14.56
CA PHE A 108 2.83 0.85 -13.41
C PHE A 108 3.91 1.43 -12.49
N ASN A 109 4.04 0.84 -11.33
CA ASN A 109 5.15 1.10 -10.43
C ASN A 109 6.06 -0.12 -10.43
N VAL A 110 7.37 0.09 -10.61
CA VAL A 110 8.34 -1.00 -10.51
C VAL A 110 8.41 -1.52 -9.08
N LEU A 111 8.87 -2.75 -8.94
CA LEU A 111 9.16 -3.33 -7.64
C LEU A 111 10.17 -2.45 -6.89
N HIS A 112 9.82 -2.06 -5.68
CA HIS A 112 10.64 -1.21 -4.82
C HIS A 112 10.33 -1.43 -3.34
N THR A 113 11.18 -0.93 -2.49
CA THR A 113 11.02 -0.93 -1.03
C THR A 113 10.96 0.49 -0.49
N HIS A 114 10.45 0.65 0.73
CA HIS A 114 10.41 1.91 1.46
C HIS A 114 11.34 1.82 2.68
N PRO A 115 12.59 2.25 2.58
CA PRO A 115 13.53 2.16 3.70
C PRO A 115 13.13 3.11 4.84
N ASN A 116 13.51 2.73 6.07
CA ASN A 116 13.24 3.50 7.29
C ASN A 116 11.75 3.72 7.60
N CYS A 117 10.91 2.77 7.20
CA CYS A 117 9.49 2.72 7.53
C CYS A 117 9.16 1.34 8.12
N TYR A 118 8.39 1.30 9.21
CA TYR A 118 7.85 0.03 9.73
C TYR A 118 6.70 -0.49 8.87
N LEU A 119 5.91 0.41 8.31
CA LEU A 119 4.79 0.11 7.42
C LEU A 119 4.83 0.98 6.18
N SER A 120 4.41 0.42 5.08
CA SER A 120 4.06 1.12 3.85
C SER A 120 2.63 0.77 3.48
N ALA A 121 1.88 1.73 2.96
CA ALA A 121 0.50 1.52 2.58
C ALA A 121 0.19 2.13 1.22
N ALA A 122 -0.78 1.56 0.54
CA ALA A 122 -1.36 2.10 -0.68
C ALA A 122 -2.87 2.23 -0.50
N TYR A 123 -3.40 3.43 -0.72
CA TYR A 123 -4.83 3.69 -0.67
C TYR A 123 -5.37 4.00 -2.07
N TYR A 124 -6.50 3.40 -2.41
CA TYR A 124 -7.07 3.50 -3.74
C TYR A 124 -8.27 4.46 -3.78
N VAL A 125 -8.00 5.70 -4.18
CA VAL A 125 -9.01 6.74 -4.36
C VAL A 125 -9.90 6.43 -5.56
N LYS A 126 -9.31 5.91 -6.65
CA LYS A 126 -10.00 5.41 -7.85
C LYS A 126 -9.41 4.07 -8.27
N ALA A 127 -10.25 3.10 -8.49
CA ALA A 127 -9.90 1.76 -8.94
C ALA A 127 -10.92 1.23 -9.96
N PRO A 128 -10.89 1.71 -11.22
CA PRO A 128 -11.81 1.25 -12.25
C PRO A 128 -11.58 -0.23 -12.57
N LYS A 129 -12.59 -0.89 -13.14
CA LYS A 129 -12.45 -2.29 -13.57
C LYS A 129 -11.21 -2.46 -14.46
N LYS A 130 -10.42 -3.51 -14.17
CA LYS A 130 -9.16 -3.83 -14.87
C LYS A 130 -8.04 -2.80 -14.66
N CYS A 131 -8.03 -2.08 -13.54
CA CYS A 131 -6.97 -1.12 -13.19
C CYS A 131 -5.64 -1.79 -12.77
N GLY A 132 -5.56 -3.12 -12.76
CA GLY A 132 -4.42 -3.87 -12.27
C GLY A 132 -4.61 -4.35 -10.83
N ARG A 133 -3.53 -4.83 -10.24
CA ARG A 133 -3.51 -5.42 -8.89
C ARG A 133 -2.38 -4.81 -8.08
N PHE A 134 -2.53 -4.81 -6.77
CA PHE A 134 -1.39 -4.61 -5.87
C PHE A 134 -0.57 -5.89 -5.82
N GLN A 135 0.73 -5.80 -6.07
CA GLN A 135 1.61 -6.97 -6.11
C GLN A 135 2.65 -6.89 -5.01
N VAL A 136 2.89 -8.01 -4.37
CA VAL A 136 3.96 -8.22 -3.42
C VAL A 136 4.83 -9.38 -3.87
N GLU A 137 6.13 -9.28 -3.62
CA GLU A 137 7.07 -10.37 -3.87
C GLU A 137 7.63 -10.90 -2.55
N ASN A 138 7.94 -12.18 -2.54
CA ASN A 138 8.55 -12.84 -1.38
C ASN A 138 9.92 -12.19 -1.10
N PRO A 139 10.14 -11.61 0.09
CA PRO A 139 11.40 -10.96 0.41
C PRO A 139 12.56 -11.94 0.59
N ASN A 140 12.28 -13.23 0.75
CA ASN A 140 13.30 -14.26 0.84
C ASN A 140 13.84 -14.61 -0.55
N ILE A 141 14.84 -13.85 -0.99
CA ILE A 141 15.46 -14.01 -2.32
C ILE A 141 16.06 -15.41 -2.52
N ALA A 142 16.59 -16.03 -1.49
CA ALA A 142 17.18 -17.37 -1.59
C ALA A 142 16.15 -18.41 -2.04
N LYS A 143 14.92 -18.31 -1.57
CA LYS A 143 13.85 -19.20 -2.00
C LYS A 143 13.50 -19.03 -3.48
N ARG A 144 13.55 -17.81 -4.02
CA ARG A 144 13.19 -17.52 -5.42
C ARG A 144 14.06 -18.24 -6.43
N HIS A 145 15.31 -18.58 -6.06
CA HIS A 145 16.26 -19.26 -6.93
C HIS A 145 16.34 -20.77 -6.71
N SER A 146 15.63 -21.29 -5.72
CA SER A 146 15.80 -22.68 -5.27
C SER A 146 14.49 -23.46 -5.19
N TYR A 147 13.40 -22.94 -5.73
CA TYR A 147 12.14 -23.68 -5.75
C TYR A 147 12.19 -24.82 -6.78
N PRO A 148 11.73 -26.01 -6.42
CA PRO A 148 11.43 -27.07 -7.38
C PRO A 148 10.24 -26.66 -8.26
N GLU A 149 9.98 -27.43 -9.30
CA GLU A 149 8.76 -27.24 -10.09
C GLU A 149 7.50 -27.30 -9.21
N ILE A 150 6.62 -26.32 -9.39
CA ILE A 150 5.43 -26.14 -8.55
C ILE A 150 4.23 -26.75 -9.26
N ASN A 151 3.68 -27.83 -8.72
CA ASN A 151 2.45 -28.43 -9.20
C ASN A 151 1.21 -27.63 -8.76
N VAL A 152 1.13 -27.27 -7.49
CA VAL A 152 0.05 -26.47 -6.92
C VAL A 152 0.61 -25.33 -6.08
N ARG A 153 0.30 -24.09 -6.48
CA ARG A 153 0.74 -22.90 -5.78
C ARG A 153 -0.03 -22.74 -4.46
N ASN A 154 0.69 -22.47 -3.37
CA ASN A 154 0.12 -22.24 -2.04
C ASN A 154 1.02 -21.27 -1.23
N GLU A 155 0.67 -20.99 0.02
CA GLU A 155 1.40 -20.09 0.90
C GLU A 155 2.83 -20.51 1.25
N LEU A 156 3.18 -21.78 1.08
CA LEU A 156 4.52 -22.30 1.40
C LEU A 156 5.50 -22.16 0.22
N ASN A 157 4.98 -22.03 -1.00
CA ASN A 157 5.78 -22.05 -2.23
C ASN A 157 5.53 -20.84 -3.15
N THR A 158 4.83 -19.79 -2.67
CA THR A 158 4.56 -18.64 -3.52
C THR A 158 5.75 -17.68 -3.56
N GLU A 159 6.13 -17.26 -4.75
CA GLU A 159 7.17 -16.25 -5.00
C GLU A 159 6.61 -14.83 -4.87
N GLY A 160 5.32 -14.67 -5.07
CA GLY A 160 4.63 -13.40 -4.98
C GLY A 160 3.13 -13.57 -5.10
N ALA A 161 2.40 -12.56 -4.67
CA ALA A 161 0.94 -12.53 -4.69
C ALA A 161 0.42 -11.22 -5.28
N GLY A 162 -0.66 -11.31 -6.04
CA GLY A 162 -1.42 -10.16 -6.50
C GLY A 162 -2.73 -10.05 -5.72
N ILE A 163 -3.00 -8.88 -5.19
CA ILE A 163 -4.20 -8.57 -4.41
C ILE A 163 -5.12 -7.71 -5.27
N ASP A 164 -6.36 -8.14 -5.44
CA ASP A 164 -7.38 -7.36 -6.14
C ASP A 164 -7.76 -6.15 -5.28
N ILE A 165 -7.88 -5.02 -5.94
CA ILE A 165 -8.11 -3.73 -5.30
C ILE A 165 -9.42 -3.09 -5.76
N ASN A 166 -10.02 -2.32 -4.87
CA ASN A 166 -11.20 -1.52 -5.14
C ASN A 166 -11.04 -0.11 -4.57
N GLU A 167 -11.88 0.81 -4.99
CA GLU A 167 -11.93 2.16 -4.39
C GLU A 167 -12.18 2.08 -2.88
N GLY A 168 -11.45 2.87 -2.10
CA GLY A 168 -11.52 2.86 -0.64
C GLY A 168 -10.71 1.75 0.04
N ASP A 169 -10.02 0.88 -0.69
CA ASP A 169 -9.11 -0.10 -0.11
C ASP A 169 -7.79 0.57 0.33
N LEU A 170 -7.32 0.19 1.51
CA LEU A 170 -6.04 0.56 2.12
C LEU A 170 -5.25 -0.70 2.41
#